data_2e173cca115fa30567f251026aa492a2
#
_entry.id   2e173cca115fa30567f251026aa492a2
#
_cell.length_a   1.000
_cell.length_b   1.000
_cell.length_c   1.000
_cell.angle_alpha   90.00
_cell.angle_beta   90.00
_cell.angle_gamma   90.00
#
_symmetry.space_group_name_H-M   'P 1'
#
loop_
_entity.id
_entity.type
_entity.pdbx_description
1 polymer ?
#
loop_
_entity_poly.entity_id
_entity_poly.type
_entity_poly.pdbx_seq_one_letter_code
_entity_poly.pdbx_strand_id
1 'polypeptide(L)'
;MKPLKRGRETDLIEIPATWNIDDLPPMMFIKASPNSHGFVNPHDIEQLWLDQFDWVHREMDYAVFAITIHPDVSGRPAVLLMLERVIEHINKHDGVRWATFDEIADDFAKRNPR
;
A
#
# COMPACT_ATOMS: atom_id res chain seq x y z
N MET A 1 22.02 -22.34 -22.59
CA MET A 1 20.97 -21.90 -21.67
C MET A 1 20.91 -22.89 -20.51
N LYS A 2 21.03 -22.44 -19.25
CA LYS A 2 20.83 -23.34 -18.12
C LYS A 2 19.32 -23.55 -17.93
N PRO A 3 18.82 -24.77 -17.67
CA PRO A 3 17.42 -25.01 -17.45
C PRO A 3 16.95 -24.27 -16.18
N LEU A 4 15.80 -23.64 -16.26
CA LEU A 4 15.16 -22.99 -15.11
C LEU A 4 14.80 -24.08 -14.09
N LYS A 5 15.28 -23.94 -12.87
CA LYS A 5 14.81 -24.79 -11.76
C LYS A 5 13.41 -24.32 -11.38
N ARG A 6 12.44 -25.22 -11.29
CA ARG A 6 11.14 -24.91 -10.68
C ARG A 6 11.32 -24.49 -9.23
N GLY A 7 10.54 -23.53 -8.81
CA GLY A 7 10.42 -23.17 -7.40
C GLY A 7 9.97 -24.37 -6.57
N ARG A 8 10.12 -24.24 -5.28
CA ARG A 8 9.56 -25.18 -4.28
C ARG A 8 8.50 -24.46 -3.46
N GLU A 9 7.50 -25.19 -3.02
CA GLU A 9 6.55 -24.68 -2.05
C GLU A 9 7.24 -24.39 -0.72
N THR A 10 6.84 -23.31 -0.07
CA THR A 10 7.34 -22.88 1.23
C THR A 10 6.17 -22.44 2.10
N ASP A 11 6.41 -22.26 3.39
CA ASP A 11 5.41 -21.72 4.33
C ASP A 11 5.43 -20.19 4.40
N LEU A 12 6.23 -19.55 3.56
CA LEU A 12 6.29 -18.10 3.47
C LEU A 12 5.02 -17.55 2.83
N ILE A 13 4.49 -16.49 3.44
CA ILE A 13 3.33 -15.75 2.93
C ILE A 13 3.84 -14.39 2.45
N GLU A 14 3.60 -14.10 1.20
CA GLU A 14 3.92 -12.80 0.59
C GLU A 14 2.69 -11.91 0.62
N ILE A 15 2.81 -10.74 1.23
CA ILE A 15 1.78 -9.70 1.24
C ILE A 15 2.16 -8.68 0.17
N PRO A 16 1.36 -8.55 -0.90
CA PRO A 16 1.70 -7.67 -2.00
C PRO A 16 1.62 -6.20 -1.60
N ALA A 17 2.60 -5.42 -2.03
CA ALA A 17 2.56 -3.96 -2.07
C ALA A 17 2.46 -3.48 -3.51
N THR A 18 1.94 -2.29 -3.73
CA THR A 18 1.82 -1.70 -5.06
C THR A 18 2.34 -0.27 -5.09
N TRP A 19 3.01 0.10 -6.16
CA TRP A 19 3.49 1.47 -6.37
C TRP A 19 2.37 2.50 -6.50
N ASN A 20 1.15 2.05 -6.76
CA ASN A 20 -0.02 2.94 -6.84
C ASN A 20 -0.45 3.50 -5.47
N ILE A 21 -0.09 2.80 -4.38
CA ILE A 21 -0.38 3.19 -2.99
C ILE A 21 0.94 3.27 -2.21
N ASP A 22 1.91 3.93 -2.82
CA ASP A 22 3.26 4.15 -2.30
C ASP A 22 3.60 5.63 -2.48
N ASP A 23 4.14 6.26 -1.44
CA ASP A 23 4.46 7.69 -1.44
C ASP A 23 5.73 8.02 -2.24
N LEU A 24 6.63 7.05 -2.39
CA LEU A 24 7.94 7.26 -3.02
C LEU A 24 7.83 7.61 -4.52
N PRO A 25 7.12 6.84 -5.36
CA PRO A 25 7.07 7.11 -6.79
C PRO A 25 6.58 8.52 -7.14
N PRO A 26 5.50 9.05 -6.54
CA PRO A 26 5.02 10.38 -6.89
C PRO A 26 5.74 11.52 -6.15
N MET A 27 6.25 11.30 -4.94
CA MET A 27 6.65 12.41 -4.06
C MET A 27 8.15 12.47 -3.78
N MET A 28 8.95 11.46 -4.14
CA MET A 28 10.39 11.49 -3.92
C MET A 28 11.09 12.32 -5.00
N PHE A 29 11.91 13.27 -4.57
CA PHE A 29 12.81 14.00 -5.46
C PHE A 29 14.22 13.42 -5.39
N ILE A 30 14.72 12.95 -6.51
CA ILE A 30 16.09 12.43 -6.63
C ILE A 30 16.80 13.25 -7.71
N LYS A 31 17.69 14.16 -7.29
CA LYS A 31 18.40 15.07 -8.19
C LYS A 31 19.13 14.36 -9.34
N ALA A 32 19.63 13.17 -9.10
CA ALA A 32 20.36 12.38 -10.09
C ALA A 32 19.45 11.57 -11.02
N SER A 33 18.13 11.55 -10.77
CA SER A 33 17.14 10.78 -11.56
C SER A 33 16.26 11.71 -12.36
N PRO A 34 16.32 11.69 -13.70
CA PRO A 34 15.51 12.57 -14.55
C PRO A 34 14.00 12.27 -14.46
N ASN A 35 13.62 11.14 -13.91
CA ASN A 35 12.22 10.70 -13.80
C ASN A 35 11.63 10.86 -12.38
N SER A 36 12.39 11.45 -11.46
CA SER A 36 11.84 11.72 -10.12
C SER A 36 10.89 12.93 -10.19
N HIS A 37 9.70 12.79 -9.61
CA HIS A 37 8.70 13.87 -9.60
C HIS A 37 8.96 14.86 -8.47
N GLY A 38 9.01 14.40 -7.23
CA GLY A 38 9.17 15.26 -6.06
C GLY A 38 8.15 16.40 -6.01
N PHE A 39 7.94 17.02 -4.89
CA PHE A 39 7.12 18.24 -4.74
C PHE A 39 5.75 18.26 -5.44
N VAL A 40 5.17 17.09 -5.74
CA VAL A 40 3.79 17.00 -6.23
C VAL A 40 2.82 17.44 -5.14
N ASN A 41 1.64 17.91 -5.55
CA ASN A 41 0.59 18.27 -4.61
C ASN A 41 0.06 17.02 -3.88
N PRO A 42 0.17 16.93 -2.54
CA PRO A 42 -0.33 15.77 -1.80
C PRO A 42 -1.83 15.51 -1.99
N HIS A 43 -2.65 16.53 -2.28
CA HIS A 43 -4.08 16.35 -2.54
C HIS A 43 -4.38 15.50 -3.78
N ASP A 44 -3.54 15.59 -4.81
CA ASP A 44 -3.73 14.78 -6.01
C ASP A 44 -3.43 13.30 -5.72
N ILE A 45 -2.42 13.05 -4.89
CA ILE A 45 -2.07 11.68 -4.45
C ILE A 45 -3.12 11.13 -3.47
N GLU A 46 -3.60 11.96 -2.56
CA GLU A 46 -4.71 11.63 -1.66
C GLU A 46 -5.91 11.12 -2.46
N GLN A 47 -6.35 11.89 -3.48
CA GLN A 47 -7.49 11.49 -4.31
C GLN A 47 -7.27 10.15 -4.99
N LEU A 48 -6.07 9.90 -5.54
CA LEU A 48 -5.74 8.62 -6.16
C LEU A 48 -5.82 7.45 -5.16
N TRP A 49 -5.36 7.66 -3.94
CA TRP A 49 -5.38 6.61 -2.91
C TRP A 49 -6.80 6.35 -2.41
N LEU A 50 -7.59 7.40 -2.21
CA LEU A 50 -9.00 7.29 -1.80
C LEU A 50 -9.82 6.57 -2.86
N ASP A 51 -9.68 6.92 -4.14
CA ASP A 51 -10.39 6.27 -5.24
C ASP A 51 -10.08 4.77 -5.33
N GLN A 52 -8.82 4.39 -5.09
CA GLN A 52 -8.42 2.98 -5.05
C GLN A 52 -9.02 2.26 -3.85
N PHE A 53 -8.99 2.88 -2.67
CA PHE A 53 -9.59 2.30 -1.47
C PHE A 53 -11.11 2.13 -1.65
N ASP A 54 -11.80 3.17 -2.11
CA ASP A 54 -13.25 3.15 -2.31
C ASP A 54 -13.68 2.09 -3.32
N TRP A 55 -12.88 1.92 -4.40
CA TRP A 55 -13.13 0.88 -5.38
C TRP A 55 -12.96 -0.51 -4.77
N VAL A 56 -11.87 -0.76 -4.05
CA VAL A 56 -11.60 -2.05 -3.40
C VAL A 56 -12.68 -2.36 -2.35
N HIS A 57 -13.05 -1.38 -1.52
CA HIS A 57 -14.09 -1.54 -0.50
C HIS A 57 -15.46 -1.88 -1.10
N ARG A 58 -15.79 -1.30 -2.25
CA ARG A 58 -17.06 -1.54 -2.94
C ARG A 58 -17.14 -2.88 -3.66
N GLU A 59 -16.04 -3.30 -4.31
CA GLU A 59 -16.06 -4.43 -5.24
C GLU A 59 -15.57 -5.75 -4.64
N MET A 60 -14.91 -5.72 -3.48
CA MET A 60 -14.28 -6.91 -2.91
C MET A 60 -14.85 -7.24 -1.53
N ASP A 61 -15.33 -8.47 -1.36
CA ASP A 61 -15.78 -8.98 -0.05
C ASP A 61 -14.63 -9.14 0.94
N TYR A 62 -13.42 -9.34 0.44
CA TYR A 62 -12.20 -9.44 1.22
C TYR A 62 -11.00 -8.90 0.43
N ALA A 63 -10.26 -8.01 1.05
CA ALA A 63 -9.03 -7.47 0.47
C ALA A 63 -8.00 -7.10 1.55
N VAL A 64 -6.73 -7.07 1.16
CA VAL A 64 -5.65 -6.44 1.91
C VAL A 64 -5.25 -5.17 1.17
N PHE A 65 -5.37 -4.03 1.84
CA PHE A 65 -5.02 -2.73 1.30
C PHE A 65 -3.77 -2.21 2.01
N ALA A 66 -2.60 -2.49 1.44
CA ALA A 66 -1.31 -2.12 2.02
C ALA A 66 -0.86 -0.74 1.51
N ILE A 67 -0.72 0.21 2.43
CA ILE A 67 -0.18 1.55 2.15
C ILE A 67 1.31 1.53 2.48
N THR A 68 2.14 1.92 1.52
CA THR A 68 3.59 2.01 1.70
C THR A 68 3.99 3.47 1.91
N ILE A 69 4.70 3.73 3.00
CA ILE A 69 5.19 5.07 3.35
C ILE A 69 6.68 5.05 3.70
N HIS A 70 7.37 6.15 3.39
CA HIS A 70 8.77 6.34 3.69
C HIS A 70 8.94 7.60 4.58
N PRO A 71 9.64 7.52 5.72
CA PRO A 71 9.71 8.63 6.69
C PRO A 71 10.23 9.95 6.11
N ASP A 72 11.17 9.89 5.17
CA ASP A 72 11.76 11.06 4.50
C ASP A 72 10.81 11.71 3.45
N VAL A 73 9.78 11.01 3.06
CA VAL A 73 8.70 11.51 2.18
C VAL A 73 7.47 11.87 3.00
N SER A 74 6.92 10.90 3.69
CA SER A 74 5.68 11.05 4.46
C SER A 74 5.84 11.86 5.74
N GLY A 75 7.06 12.04 6.26
CA GLY A 75 7.33 12.91 7.40
C GLY A 75 7.21 14.43 7.11
N ARG A 76 6.97 14.83 5.87
CA ARG A 76 6.75 16.23 5.52
C ARG A 76 5.35 16.70 5.95
N PRO A 77 5.19 17.91 6.53
CA PRO A 77 3.92 18.37 7.11
C PRO A 77 2.70 18.25 6.17
N ALA A 78 2.85 18.61 4.91
CA ALA A 78 1.76 18.54 3.94
C ALA A 78 1.34 17.08 3.64
N VAL A 79 2.30 16.14 3.67
CA VAL A 79 2.03 14.72 3.46
C VAL A 79 1.45 14.08 4.71
N LEU A 80 1.88 14.49 5.90
CA LEU A 80 1.26 14.05 7.17
C LEU A 80 -0.22 14.43 7.22
N LEU A 81 -0.58 15.66 6.85
CA LEU A 81 -1.97 16.09 6.75
C LEU A 81 -2.77 15.27 5.73
N MET A 82 -2.15 14.88 4.62
CA MET A 82 -2.75 13.96 3.65
C MET A 82 -3.02 12.59 4.29
N LEU A 83 -2.04 12.01 4.98
CA LEU A 83 -2.18 10.71 5.64
C LEU A 83 -3.27 10.72 6.72
N GLU A 84 -3.37 11.79 7.51
CA GLU A 84 -4.45 11.96 8.48
C GLU A 84 -5.82 11.86 7.79
N ARG A 85 -6.03 12.59 6.68
CA ARG A 85 -7.30 12.54 5.94
C ARG A 85 -7.57 11.18 5.31
N VAL A 86 -6.55 10.51 4.77
CA VAL A 86 -6.69 9.15 4.24
C VAL A 86 -7.11 8.16 5.34
N ILE A 87 -6.46 8.22 6.51
CA ILE A 87 -6.81 7.37 7.65
C ILE A 87 -8.23 7.67 8.14
N GLU A 88 -8.60 8.93 8.26
CA GLU A 88 -9.95 9.35 8.65
C GLU A 88 -11.02 8.88 7.66
N HIS A 89 -10.72 8.93 6.35
CA HIS A 89 -11.63 8.42 5.32
C HIS A 89 -11.83 6.92 5.47
N ILE A 90 -10.75 6.16 5.54
CA ILE A 90 -10.78 4.70 5.72
C ILE A 90 -11.59 4.32 6.97
N ASN A 91 -11.38 5.02 8.08
CA ASN A 91 -12.06 4.76 9.36
C ASN A 91 -13.59 5.01 9.33
N LYS A 92 -14.11 5.70 8.33
CA LYS A 92 -15.57 5.92 8.17
C LYS A 92 -16.28 4.73 7.54
N HIS A 93 -15.54 3.75 7.04
CA HIS A 93 -16.11 2.60 6.35
C HIS A 93 -16.27 1.40 7.28
N ASP A 94 -17.43 0.78 7.23
CA ASP A 94 -17.70 -0.45 7.97
C ASP A 94 -16.90 -1.63 7.39
N GLY A 95 -16.56 -2.60 8.26
CA GLY A 95 -15.85 -3.81 7.84
C GLY A 95 -14.35 -3.64 7.64
N VAL A 96 -13.80 -2.47 7.88
CA VAL A 96 -12.37 -2.19 7.80
C VAL A 96 -11.69 -2.44 9.14
N ARG A 97 -10.51 -3.08 9.09
CA ARG A 97 -9.66 -3.32 10.26
C ARG A 97 -8.22 -2.98 9.94
N TRP A 98 -7.60 -2.18 10.77
CA TRP A 98 -6.14 -2.02 10.77
C TRP A 98 -5.50 -3.28 11.38
N ALA A 99 -4.53 -3.83 10.70
CA ALA A 99 -3.87 -5.07 11.09
C ALA A 99 -2.37 -5.02 10.82
N THR A 100 -1.61 -5.75 11.61
CA THR A 100 -0.19 -5.99 11.34
C THR A 100 -0.03 -7.02 10.22
N PHE A 101 1.14 -7.10 9.61
CA PHE A 101 1.42 -8.11 8.59
C PHE A 101 1.37 -9.54 9.16
N ASP A 102 1.75 -9.72 10.42
CA ASP A 102 1.65 -11.02 11.09
C ASP A 102 0.17 -11.45 11.22
N GLU A 103 -0.71 -10.53 11.63
CA GLU A 103 -2.15 -10.82 11.71
C GLU A 103 -2.76 -11.15 10.34
N ILE A 104 -2.33 -10.46 9.27
CA ILE A 104 -2.77 -10.73 7.91
C ILE A 104 -2.28 -12.09 7.44
N ALA A 105 -1.01 -12.42 7.70
CA ALA A 105 -0.44 -13.71 7.35
C ALA A 105 -1.12 -14.87 8.09
N ASP A 106 -1.38 -14.71 9.39
CA ASP A 106 -2.10 -15.70 10.18
C ASP A 106 -3.53 -15.93 9.70
N ASP A 107 -4.25 -14.86 9.35
CA ASP A 107 -5.60 -14.96 8.80
C ASP A 107 -5.60 -15.67 7.44
N PHE A 108 -4.65 -15.33 6.57
CA PHE A 108 -4.48 -16.00 5.29
C PHE A 108 -4.20 -17.50 5.47
N ALA A 109 -3.29 -17.88 6.37
CA ALA A 109 -2.97 -19.28 6.64
C ALA A 109 -4.18 -20.06 7.15
N LYS A 110 -5.00 -19.47 8.03
CA LYS A 110 -6.24 -20.08 8.53
C LYS A 110 -7.28 -20.31 7.44
N ARG A 111 -7.39 -19.40 6.49
CA ARG A 111 -8.34 -19.51 5.36
C ARG A 111 -7.88 -20.46 4.27
N ASN A 112 -6.57 -20.68 4.17
CA ASN A 112 -5.95 -21.53 3.14
C ASN A 112 -5.12 -22.64 3.79
N PRO A 113 -5.75 -23.57 4.54
CA PRO A 113 -5.04 -24.69 5.13
C PRO A 113 -4.44 -25.57 4.03
N ARG A 114 -3.20 -26.00 4.22
CA ARG A 114 -2.47 -26.89 3.32
C ARG A 114 -2.79 -28.35 3.60
#